data_51a1918d6773193c29241d8d641246de
#
_entry.id   51a1918d6773193c29241d8d641246de
#
_cell.length_a   1.000
_cell.length_b   1.000
_cell.length_c   1.000
_cell.angle_alpha   90.00
_cell.angle_beta   90.00
_cell.angle_gamma   90.00
#
_symmetry.space_group_name_H-M   'P 1'
#
loop_
_entity.id
_entity.type
_entity.pdbx_description
1 polymer ?
#
loop_
_entity_poly.entity_id
_entity_poly.type
_entity_poly.pdbx_seq_one_letter_code
_entity_poly.pdbx_strand_id
1 'polypeptide(L)' 'MKKKTFTGKLVRYERRNNSYYGNPKYFGVFEDAEGNILCATTATDASCAYGFLNYPEQERTVTYHTTRTGNNIIDYIKF' A
#
# COMPACT_ATOMS: atom_id res chain seq x y z
N MET A 1 -2.03 -8.56 -14.90
CA MET A 1 -0.84 -8.66 -14.04
C MET A 1 -1.12 -9.57 -12.87
N LYS A 2 -0.10 -10.29 -12.44
CA LYS A 2 -0.24 -11.20 -11.32
C LYS A 2 -0.19 -10.42 -10.01
N LYS A 3 -1.18 -10.60 -9.16
CA LYS A 3 -1.22 -9.96 -7.85
C LYS A 3 -0.40 -10.75 -6.84
N LYS A 4 0.20 -10.02 -5.90
CA LYS A 4 1.02 -10.57 -4.83
C LYS A 4 0.47 -10.10 -3.50
N THR A 5 0.84 -10.78 -2.42
CA THR A 5 0.47 -10.39 -1.07
C THR A 5 1.70 -10.17 -0.21
N PHE A 6 1.57 -9.28 0.76
CA PHE A 6 2.61 -9.00 1.75
C PHE A 6 1.92 -8.74 3.08
N THR A 7 2.38 -9.41 4.13
CA THR A 7 1.83 -9.23 5.47
C THR A 7 2.88 -8.54 6.34
N GLY A 8 2.54 -7.33 6.82
CA GLY A 8 3.47 -6.56 7.63
C GLY A 8 2.82 -5.32 8.21
N LYS A 9 3.64 -4.50 8.88
CA LYS A 9 3.19 -3.26 9.51
C LYS A 9 3.61 -2.06 8.67
N LEU A 10 2.77 -1.03 8.64
CA LEU A 10 3.12 0.24 8.02
C LEU A 10 4.11 0.96 8.94
N VAL A 11 5.36 1.10 8.50
CA VAL A 11 6.42 1.72 9.30
C VAL A 11 6.72 3.15 8.87
N ARG A 12 6.34 3.52 7.64
CA ARG A 12 6.54 4.86 7.11
C ARG A 12 5.53 5.13 6.01
N TYR A 13 5.08 6.37 5.89
CA TYR A 13 4.20 6.76 4.80
C TYR A 13 4.45 8.19 4.39
N GLU A 14 4.02 8.53 3.18
CA GLU A 14 4.07 9.87 2.64
C GLU A 14 2.80 10.12 1.85
N ARG A 15 2.12 11.25 2.14
CA ARG A 15 0.96 11.62 1.36
C ARG A 15 1.41 12.23 0.03
N ARG A 16 0.87 11.68 -1.03
CA ARG A 16 1.07 12.19 -2.39
C ARG A 16 -0.10 13.08 -2.80
N ASN A 17 -0.01 13.72 -3.95
CA ASN A 17 -1.12 14.46 -4.52
C ASN A 17 -2.31 13.52 -4.72
N ASN A 18 -3.53 14.08 -4.63
CA ASN A 18 -4.72 13.29 -4.89
C ASN A 18 -4.64 12.68 -6.30
N SER A 19 -5.22 11.49 -6.43
CA SER A 19 -5.29 10.83 -7.72
C SER A 19 -6.22 11.60 -8.67
N TYR A 20 -6.19 11.20 -9.95
CA TYR A 20 -7.07 11.80 -10.96
C TYR A 20 -8.55 11.78 -10.56
N TYR A 21 -8.97 10.75 -9.82
CA TYR A 21 -10.35 10.61 -9.35
C TYR A 21 -10.61 11.28 -8.01
N GLY A 22 -9.66 12.04 -7.49
CA GLY A 22 -9.81 12.74 -6.22
C GLY A 22 -9.59 11.91 -4.97
N ASN A 23 -9.25 10.63 -5.10
CA ASN A 23 -8.97 9.78 -3.95
C ASN A 23 -7.60 10.14 -3.35
N PRO A 24 -7.46 10.09 -2.02
CA PRO A 24 -6.14 10.27 -1.41
C PRO A 24 -5.15 9.25 -1.95
N LYS A 25 -3.91 9.68 -2.17
CA LYS A 25 -2.87 8.79 -2.66
C LYS A 25 -1.71 8.79 -1.66
N TYR A 26 -1.32 7.61 -1.22
CA TYR A 26 -0.26 7.44 -0.24
C TYR A 26 0.83 6.52 -0.79
N PHE A 27 2.07 6.87 -0.45
CA PHE A 27 3.21 5.96 -0.59
C PHE A 27 3.48 5.36 0.78
N GLY A 28 3.52 4.04 0.87
CA GLY A 28 3.72 3.34 2.14
C GLY A 28 4.91 2.41 2.10
N VAL A 29 5.58 2.29 3.25
CA VAL A 29 6.64 1.33 3.47
C VAL A 29 6.17 0.37 4.55
N PHE A 30 6.11 -0.91 4.22
CA PHE A 30 5.68 -1.97 5.12
C PHE A 30 6.86 -2.87 5.46
N GLU A 31 6.89 -3.35 6.69
CA GLU A 31 7.92 -4.27 7.15
C GLU A 31 7.28 -5.48 7.81
N ASP A 32 7.71 -6.68 7.43
CA ASP A 32 7.23 -7.91 8.06
C ASP A 32 8.09 -8.30 9.27
N ALA A 33 7.72 -9.42 9.91
CA ALA A 33 8.42 -9.89 11.10
C ALA A 33 9.86 -10.34 10.81
N GLU A 34 10.17 -10.62 9.56
CA GLU A 34 11.51 -11.08 9.15
C GLU A 34 12.41 -9.94 8.66
N GLY A 35 11.89 -8.71 8.66
CA GLY A 35 12.64 -7.55 8.21
C GLY A 35 12.56 -7.28 6.72
N ASN A 36 11.71 -7.99 5.99
CA ASN A 36 11.49 -7.72 4.57
C ASN A 36 10.67 -6.45 4.41
N ILE A 37 10.99 -5.66 3.40
CA ILE A 37 10.38 -4.35 3.16
C ILE A 37 9.59 -4.36 1.86
N LEU A 38 8.37 -3.81 1.90
CA LEU A 38 7.58 -3.52 0.72
C LEU A 38 7.35 -2.02 0.63
N CYS A 39 7.75 -1.41 -0.48
CA CYS A 39 7.44 -0.01 -0.79
C CYS A 39 6.36 -0.01 -1.87
N ALA A 40 5.23 0.62 -1.60
CA ALA A 40 4.11 0.59 -2.53
C ALA A 40 3.26 1.85 -2.44
N THR A 41 2.56 2.19 -3.53
CA THR A 41 1.67 3.35 -3.61
C THR A 41 0.23 2.86 -3.76
N THR A 42 -0.73 3.55 -3.15
CA THR A 42 -2.14 3.20 -3.30
C THR A 42 -2.59 3.39 -4.75
N ALA A 43 -3.50 2.54 -5.21
CA ALA A 43 -4.02 2.63 -6.57
C ALA A 43 -4.87 3.89 -6.74
N THR A 44 -4.98 4.37 -7.99
CA THR A 44 -5.67 5.61 -8.32
C THR A 44 -7.13 5.63 -7.88
N ASP A 45 -7.80 4.50 -7.99
CA ASP A 45 -9.22 4.36 -7.65
C ASP A 45 -9.46 3.55 -6.38
N ALA A 46 -8.41 3.32 -5.60
CA ALA A 46 -8.50 2.41 -4.46
C ALA A 46 -9.15 3.08 -3.26
N SER A 47 -10.26 2.53 -2.81
CA SER A 47 -10.88 2.95 -1.56
C SER A 47 -10.02 2.60 -0.35
N CYS A 48 -9.07 1.69 -0.49
CA CYS A 48 -8.16 1.33 0.60
C CYS A 48 -7.35 2.53 1.10
N ALA A 49 -7.19 3.57 0.29
CA ALA A 49 -6.49 4.77 0.70
C ALA A 49 -7.15 5.45 1.91
N TYR A 50 -8.46 5.32 2.05
CA TYR A 50 -9.17 5.92 3.17
C TYR A 50 -8.91 5.21 4.51
N GLY A 51 -8.59 3.91 4.45
CA GLY A 51 -8.22 3.15 5.64
C GLY A 51 -6.73 2.95 5.82
N PHE A 52 -5.94 3.55 4.94
CA PHE A 52 -4.50 3.31 4.86
C PHE A 52 -3.78 3.63 6.18
N LEU A 53 -4.16 4.70 6.82
CA LEU A 53 -3.52 5.16 8.06
C LEU A 53 -4.19 4.65 9.33
N ASN A 54 -5.27 3.87 9.21
CA ASN A 54 -5.94 3.32 10.37
C ASN A 54 -5.07 2.21 10.97
N TYR A 55 -4.80 2.31 12.27
CA TYR A 55 -4.06 1.31 13.02
C TYR A 55 -2.70 0.97 12.37
N PRO A 56 -1.80 1.95 12.19
CA PRO A 56 -0.55 1.72 11.48
C PRO A 56 0.37 0.71 12.14
N GLU A 57 0.24 0.50 13.45
CA GLU A 57 1.08 -0.45 14.18
C GLU A 57 0.58 -1.89 14.08
N GLN A 58 -0.60 -2.11 13.50
CA GLN A 58 -1.14 -3.45 13.34
C GLN A 58 -0.63 -4.09 12.06
N GLU A 59 -0.37 -5.38 12.14
CA GLU A 59 -0.02 -6.17 10.98
C GLU A 59 -1.20 -6.28 10.03
N ARG A 60 -0.96 -6.11 8.75
CA ARG A 60 -1.98 -6.16 7.71
C ARG A 60 -1.50 -6.93 6.51
N THR A 61 -2.43 -7.51 5.78
CA THR A 61 -2.13 -8.16 4.51
C THR A 61 -2.44 -7.20 3.37
N VAL A 62 -1.43 -6.88 2.60
CA VAL A 62 -1.52 -5.97 1.45
C VAL A 62 -1.49 -6.78 0.18
N THR A 63 -2.50 -6.60 -0.69
CA THR A 63 -2.51 -7.18 -2.02
C THR A 63 -2.05 -6.11 -3.00
N TYR A 64 -1.04 -6.40 -3.79
CA TYR A 64 -0.45 -5.44 -4.70
C TYR A 64 -0.02 -6.10 -6.01
N HIS A 65 0.26 -5.29 -7.00
CA HIS A 65 0.87 -5.75 -8.25
C HIS A 65 2.02 -4.83 -8.62
N THR A 66 2.96 -5.35 -9.41
CA THR A 66 4.10 -4.58 -9.89
C THR A 66 3.85 -4.20 -11.35
N THR A 67 3.96 -2.90 -11.65
CA THR A 67 3.78 -2.40 -13.02
C THR A 67 5.00 -2.73 -13.88
N ARG A 68 4.88 -2.48 -15.20
CA ARG A 68 5.99 -2.68 -16.12
C ARG A 68 7.21 -1.82 -15.78
N THR A 69 6.97 -0.67 -15.16
CA THR A 69 8.05 0.25 -14.76
C THR A 69 8.67 -0.10 -13.43
N GLY A 70 8.21 -1.18 -12.79
CA GLY A 70 8.76 -1.64 -11.51
C GLY A 70 8.14 -1.02 -10.28
N ASN A 71 7.04 -0.31 -10.43
CA ASN A 71 6.33 0.30 -9.30
C ASN A 71 5.33 -0.68 -8.69
N ASN A 72 5.30 -0.78 -7.37
CA ASN A 72 4.31 -1.58 -6.66
C ASN A 72 3.07 -0.73 -6.38
N ILE A 73 1.92 -1.24 -6.76
CA ILE A 73 0.63 -0.56 -6.58
C ILE A 73 -0.24 -1.39 -5.66
N ILE A 74 -0.72 -0.78 -4.58
CA ILE A 74 -1.59 -1.45 -3.62
C ILE A 74 -3.01 -1.50 -4.19
N ASP A 75 -3.54 -2.71 -4.35
CA ASP A 75 -4.91 -2.91 -4.82
C ASP A 75 -5.89 -3.01 -3.68
N TYR A 76 -5.45 -3.61 -2.56
CA TYR A 76 -6.35 -3.92 -1.46
C TYR A 76 -5.55 -4.13 -0.17
N ILE A 77 -6.09 -3.66 0.94
CA ILE A 77 -5.51 -3.88 2.27
C ILE A 77 -6.56 -4.60 3.13
N LYS A 78 -6.20 -5.75 3.64
CA LYS A 78 -7.06 -6.52 4.53
C LYS A 78 -6.65 -6.24 5.99
N PHE A 79 -7.63 -5.91 6.78
CA PHE A 79 -7.46 -5.64 8.21
C PHE A 79 -7.69 -6.88 9.05
#